data_d5ca4e6ae9957431ed4f108550cd81e3
#
_entry.id   d5ca4e6ae9957431ed4f108550cd81e3
#
_cell.length_a   1.000
_cell.length_b   1.000
_cell.length_c   1.000
_cell.angle_alpha   90.00
_cell.angle_beta   90.00
_cell.angle_gamma   90.00
#
_symmetry.space_group_name_H-M   'P 1'
#
loop_
_entity.id
_entity.type
_entity.pdbx_description
1 polymer ?
#
loop_
_entity_poly.entity_id
_entity_poly.type
_entity_poly.pdbx_seq_one_letter_code
_entity_poly.pdbx_strand_id
1 'polypeptide(L)'
;MRNNQPVTQREYAFPDGVTLMSTTDTQSHITYANEAFVEVSGYERDEILGQPHNMVRHPDMPVEAFADMWATLKNGESWTALVKNRRKDGDHYWVRANATPISRNGQVTGYMSVRTKPEASEVAAAEELYKRFREGRAKGLAFRKGIVVRTGLMGWTSMFQVMSMRWRIRLACALAASIAMGAAAAAGVGGMALGMVGAGVVAGALISCLMLEYQIAAPVQTILAQAQTVASGQAGKNLNLNRVDEVGMLLRAVNQSGLNLRALVDDVNGRSQVVASASVQIASGNLDLSGRTESQASALQQTAASMEQFSSTVKQNADNAHQGNELAKNASAVAVKGGEVVAQVVDTMKGINDSSRKINDIISVIDGIAFQTNIL
;
A
#
# COMPACT_ATOMS: atom_id res chain seq x y z
N MET A 1 -7.93 33.62 3.84
CA MET A 1 -7.12 32.41 4.00
C MET A 1 -7.82 31.46 4.93
N ARG A 2 -7.85 30.13 4.67
CA ARG A 2 -8.50 29.17 5.59
C ARG A 2 -7.72 29.13 6.90
N ASN A 3 -8.40 29.33 8.02
CA ASN A 3 -7.83 29.23 9.36
C ASN A 3 -8.19 27.86 9.95
N ASN A 4 -7.25 26.92 9.84
CA ASN A 4 -7.46 25.55 10.34
C ASN A 4 -7.19 25.51 11.85
N GLN A 5 -8.20 25.15 12.61
CA GLN A 5 -8.16 25.00 14.07
C GLN A 5 -8.57 23.56 14.47
N PRO A 6 -8.20 23.05 15.64
CA PRO A 6 -7.29 23.64 16.62
C PRO A 6 -5.81 23.57 16.22
N VAL A 7 -4.94 24.32 16.87
CA VAL A 7 -3.48 24.18 16.81
C VAL A 7 -2.93 24.07 18.24
N THR A 8 -2.02 23.10 18.45
CA THR A 8 -1.45 22.81 19.78
C THR A 8 -0.04 23.40 19.96
N GLN A 9 0.60 23.86 18.90
CA GLN A 9 2.00 24.28 18.84
C GLN A 9 3.00 23.15 19.23
N ARG A 10 2.55 21.89 19.33
CA ARG A 10 3.38 20.71 19.54
C ARG A 10 3.85 20.15 18.20
N GLU A 11 5.15 19.90 18.08
CA GLU A 11 5.71 19.30 16.89
C GLU A 11 5.54 17.79 16.90
N TYR A 12 5.06 17.25 15.79
CA TYR A 12 5.08 15.83 15.49
C TYR A 12 6.32 15.51 14.66
N ALA A 13 7.30 14.87 15.29
CA ALA A 13 8.52 14.42 14.63
C ALA A 13 8.28 13.09 13.92
N PHE A 14 8.32 13.08 12.60
CA PHE A 14 8.29 11.84 11.80
C PHE A 14 9.71 11.35 11.48
N PRO A 15 9.91 10.04 11.19
CA PRO A 15 11.24 9.46 10.96
C PRO A 15 11.99 10.09 9.79
N ASP A 16 13.33 10.07 9.86
CA ASP A 16 14.20 10.49 8.77
C ASP A 16 14.06 9.51 7.58
N GLY A 17 14.24 10.02 6.37
CA GLY A 17 14.13 9.23 5.14
C GLY A 17 12.69 8.96 4.67
N VAL A 18 11.68 9.30 5.47
CA VAL A 18 10.27 9.22 5.05
C VAL A 18 9.96 10.31 4.03
N THR A 19 9.35 9.92 2.93
CA THR A 19 8.91 10.82 1.86
C THR A 19 7.39 10.88 1.81
N LEU A 20 6.83 12.09 2.02
CA LEU A 20 5.40 12.35 1.95
C LEU A 20 5.04 12.81 0.54
N MET A 21 4.12 12.11 -0.12
CA MET A 21 3.72 12.43 -1.49
C MET A 21 2.22 12.65 -1.59
N SER A 22 1.83 13.69 -2.32
CA SER A 22 0.44 13.91 -2.73
C SER A 22 0.38 14.49 -4.14
N THR A 23 -0.72 14.21 -4.85
CA THR A 23 -1.08 14.90 -6.09
C THR A 23 -2.42 15.60 -5.93
N THR A 24 -2.63 16.64 -6.71
CA THR A 24 -3.91 17.37 -6.76
C THR A 24 -4.32 17.59 -8.20
N ASP A 25 -5.60 17.89 -8.39
CA ASP A 25 -6.09 18.48 -9.64
C ASP A 25 -5.64 19.95 -9.78
N THR A 26 -6.07 20.61 -10.86
CA THR A 26 -5.79 22.02 -11.11
C THR A 26 -6.48 22.98 -10.12
N GLN A 27 -7.49 22.49 -9.40
CA GLN A 27 -8.23 23.25 -8.37
C GLN A 27 -7.68 22.99 -6.96
N SER A 28 -6.59 22.19 -6.85
CA SER A 28 -5.94 21.86 -5.59
C SER A 28 -6.70 20.84 -4.72
N HIS A 29 -7.63 20.06 -5.29
CA HIS A 29 -8.20 18.92 -4.57
C HIS A 29 -7.24 17.72 -4.66
N ILE A 30 -7.07 17.04 -3.54
CA ILE A 30 -6.14 15.90 -3.42
C ILE A 30 -6.70 14.72 -4.20
N THR A 31 -5.96 14.27 -5.22
CA THR A 31 -6.31 13.11 -6.06
C THR A 31 -5.57 11.85 -5.64
N TYR A 32 -4.44 12.00 -4.95
CA TYR A 32 -3.64 10.91 -4.41
C TYR A 32 -2.86 11.36 -3.19
N ALA A 33 -2.68 10.46 -2.23
CA ALA A 33 -1.81 10.61 -1.07
C ALA A 33 -1.16 9.24 -0.77
N ASN A 34 0.18 9.22 -0.57
CA ASN A 34 0.84 7.98 -0.14
C ASN A 34 0.58 7.72 1.35
N GLU A 35 0.86 6.48 1.79
CA GLU A 35 0.61 6.05 3.17
C GLU A 35 1.30 6.95 4.19
N ALA A 36 2.56 7.29 3.94
CA ALA A 36 3.32 8.18 4.82
C ALA A 36 2.68 9.58 4.97
N PHE A 37 2.08 10.13 3.90
CA PHE A 37 1.37 11.42 4.00
C PHE A 37 0.08 11.29 4.83
N VAL A 38 -0.67 10.20 4.66
CA VAL A 38 -1.87 9.89 5.46
C VAL A 38 -1.48 9.81 6.94
N GLU A 39 -0.53 8.95 7.27
CA GLU A 39 -0.05 8.73 8.65
C GLU A 39 0.45 10.01 9.31
N VAL A 40 1.37 10.74 8.65
CA VAL A 40 1.97 11.95 9.21
C VAL A 40 0.95 13.08 9.34
N SER A 41 -0.03 13.17 8.45
CA SER A 41 -1.09 14.18 8.54
C SER A 41 -2.11 13.88 9.63
N GLY A 42 -2.23 12.63 10.06
CA GLY A 42 -3.19 12.17 11.07
C GLY A 42 -4.64 12.11 10.60
N TYR A 43 -4.88 12.18 9.30
CA TYR A 43 -6.19 11.99 8.68
C TYR A 43 -6.30 10.58 8.11
N GLU A 44 -7.52 10.06 8.01
CA GLU A 44 -7.78 8.84 7.26
C GLU A 44 -7.73 9.12 5.75
N ARG A 45 -7.43 8.09 4.95
CA ARG A 45 -7.32 8.23 3.48
C ARG A 45 -8.59 8.81 2.85
N ASP A 46 -9.76 8.34 3.27
CA ASP A 46 -11.06 8.78 2.75
C ASP A 46 -11.42 10.21 3.17
N GLU A 47 -10.83 10.69 4.28
CA GLU A 47 -10.98 12.08 4.73
C GLU A 47 -10.10 13.06 3.92
N ILE A 48 -9.03 12.56 3.28
CA ILE A 48 -8.07 13.39 2.52
C ILE A 48 -8.46 13.48 1.05
N LEU A 49 -8.85 12.37 0.44
CA LEU A 49 -9.13 12.33 -1.00
C LEU A 49 -10.31 13.22 -1.37
N GLY A 50 -10.15 13.97 -2.45
CA GLY A 50 -11.15 14.94 -2.92
C GLY A 50 -11.22 16.24 -2.11
N GLN A 51 -10.46 16.36 -1.01
CA GLN A 51 -10.45 17.58 -0.20
C GLN A 51 -9.42 18.59 -0.71
N PRO A 52 -9.67 19.89 -0.51
CA PRO A 52 -8.68 20.93 -0.84
C PRO A 52 -7.40 20.74 -0.02
N HIS A 53 -6.24 20.74 -0.69
CA HIS A 53 -4.95 20.51 -0.05
C HIS A 53 -4.64 21.47 1.12
N ASN A 54 -5.27 22.64 1.15
CA ASN A 54 -5.10 23.60 2.24
C ASN A 54 -5.66 23.13 3.59
N MET A 55 -6.29 21.94 3.66
CA MET A 55 -6.74 21.33 4.92
C MET A 55 -5.59 21.06 5.90
N VAL A 56 -4.41 20.72 5.36
CA VAL A 56 -3.20 20.46 6.16
C VAL A 56 -2.35 21.71 6.39
N ARG A 57 -2.81 22.91 5.97
CA ARG A 57 -2.05 24.13 6.15
C ARG A 57 -2.06 24.58 7.61
N HIS A 58 -0.88 24.88 8.17
CA HIS A 58 -0.78 25.51 9.47
C HIS A 58 -1.06 27.04 9.37
N PRO A 59 -1.80 27.65 10.31
CA PRO A 59 -2.09 29.08 10.28
C PRO A 59 -0.84 29.98 10.35
N ASP A 60 0.24 29.49 10.94
CA ASP A 60 1.51 30.22 11.06
C ASP A 60 2.23 30.41 9.73
N MET A 61 1.83 29.75 8.67
CA MET A 61 2.44 29.96 7.35
C MET A 61 2.07 31.30 6.75
N PRO A 62 3.06 32.10 6.28
CA PRO A 62 2.77 33.39 5.66
C PRO A 62 1.98 33.23 4.35
N VAL A 63 1.07 34.15 4.12
CA VAL A 63 0.21 34.18 2.91
C VAL A 63 1.09 34.34 1.65
N GLU A 64 2.14 35.13 1.77
CA GLU A 64 3.09 35.46 0.71
C GLU A 64 3.81 34.22 0.16
N ALA A 65 4.14 33.27 1.02
CA ALA A 65 4.78 32.01 0.60
C ALA A 65 3.87 31.19 -0.33
N PHE A 66 2.58 31.12 -0.04
CA PHE A 66 1.63 30.41 -0.89
C PHE A 66 1.25 31.20 -2.15
N ALA A 67 1.21 32.53 -2.08
CA ALA A 67 1.03 33.38 -3.26
C ALA A 67 2.16 33.16 -4.28
N ASP A 68 3.42 33.14 -3.79
CA ASP A 68 4.60 32.82 -4.61
C ASP A 68 4.55 31.40 -5.15
N MET A 69 4.16 30.41 -4.32
CA MET A 69 4.00 29.03 -4.76
C MET A 69 3.03 28.91 -5.96
N TRP A 70 1.86 29.49 -5.84
CA TRP A 70 0.86 29.44 -6.91
C TRP A 70 1.28 30.19 -8.16
N ALA A 71 1.93 31.36 -8.01
CA ALA A 71 2.47 32.09 -9.15
C ALA A 71 3.54 31.26 -9.89
N THR A 72 4.42 30.57 -9.16
CA THR A 72 5.46 29.72 -9.71
C THR A 72 4.89 28.51 -10.43
N LEU A 73 3.97 27.77 -9.79
CA LEU A 73 3.37 26.56 -10.34
C LEU A 73 2.51 26.85 -11.58
N LYS A 74 1.76 27.96 -11.60
CA LYS A 74 0.96 28.38 -12.76
C LYS A 74 1.83 28.77 -13.97
N ASN A 75 3.05 29.21 -13.73
CA ASN A 75 4.05 29.47 -14.78
C ASN A 75 4.75 28.19 -15.28
N GLY A 76 4.31 27.00 -14.83
CA GLY A 76 4.92 25.73 -15.23
C GLY A 76 6.25 25.42 -14.56
N GLU A 77 6.59 26.12 -13.48
CA GLU A 77 7.87 25.99 -12.78
C GLU A 77 7.71 25.25 -11.45
N SER A 78 8.79 24.59 -11.01
CA SER A 78 8.81 23.92 -9.69
C SER A 78 9.09 24.93 -8.58
N TRP A 79 8.47 24.69 -7.41
CA TRP A 79 8.60 25.51 -6.22
C TRP A 79 9.11 24.67 -5.05
N THR A 80 10.07 25.21 -4.28
CA THR A 80 10.62 24.51 -3.11
C THR A 80 10.75 25.50 -1.95
N ALA A 81 10.13 25.16 -0.80
CA ALA A 81 10.33 25.90 0.45
C ALA A 81 10.04 25.04 1.66
N LEU A 82 10.37 25.54 2.86
CA LEU A 82 9.95 24.95 4.11
C LEU A 82 8.47 25.28 4.38
N VAL A 83 7.70 24.27 4.79
CA VAL A 83 6.28 24.42 5.05
C VAL A 83 5.97 23.82 6.41
N LYS A 84 5.31 24.59 7.27
CA LYS A 84 4.69 24.11 8.50
C LYS A 84 3.30 23.61 8.16
N ASN A 85 3.04 22.33 8.37
CA ASN A 85 1.74 21.71 8.17
C ASN A 85 1.08 21.42 9.52
N ARG A 86 -0.24 21.33 9.51
CA ARG A 86 -1.08 20.99 10.66
C ARG A 86 -1.62 19.57 10.50
N ARG A 87 -1.53 18.78 11.54
CA ARG A 87 -2.17 17.47 11.69
C ARG A 87 -3.66 17.62 12.06
N LYS A 88 -4.41 16.52 11.91
CA LYS A 88 -5.84 16.47 12.30
C LYS A 88 -6.05 16.82 13.78
N ASP A 89 -5.18 16.37 14.66
CA ASP A 89 -5.20 16.61 16.11
C ASP A 89 -4.78 18.04 16.53
N GLY A 90 -4.24 18.82 15.58
CA GLY A 90 -3.77 20.18 15.83
C GLY A 90 -2.27 20.30 16.02
N ASP A 91 -1.54 19.20 16.12
CA ASP A 91 -0.09 19.21 16.13
C ASP A 91 0.44 19.69 14.77
N HIS A 92 1.73 20.02 14.70
CA HIS A 92 2.32 20.47 13.45
C HIS A 92 3.55 19.64 13.10
N TYR A 93 3.88 19.64 11.81
CA TYR A 93 5.12 19.04 11.31
C TYR A 93 5.72 19.91 10.22
N TRP A 94 7.04 19.97 10.21
CA TRP A 94 7.79 20.72 9.22
C TRP A 94 8.23 19.83 8.07
N VAL A 95 8.11 20.34 6.86
CA VAL A 95 8.55 19.65 5.65
C VAL A 95 9.29 20.60 4.71
N ARG A 96 10.27 20.10 3.99
CA ARG A 96 10.74 20.70 2.74
C ARG A 96 9.81 20.25 1.63
N ALA A 97 8.93 21.12 1.21
CA ALA A 97 7.96 20.83 0.15
C ALA A 97 8.58 21.16 -1.21
N ASN A 98 8.58 20.17 -2.11
CA ASN A 98 8.93 20.31 -3.52
C ASN A 98 7.64 20.11 -4.32
N ALA A 99 7.10 21.19 -4.86
CA ALA A 99 5.87 21.16 -5.66
C ALA A 99 6.20 21.37 -7.14
N THR A 100 5.60 20.58 -8.00
CA THR A 100 5.83 20.59 -9.45
C THR A 100 4.51 20.43 -10.20
N PRO A 101 4.25 21.17 -11.28
CA PRO A 101 3.06 20.95 -12.10
C PRO A 101 3.18 19.63 -12.86
N ILE A 102 2.07 18.90 -12.94
CA ILE A 102 1.91 17.69 -13.76
C ILE A 102 1.33 18.16 -15.10
N SER A 103 2.07 17.97 -16.18
CA SER A 103 1.62 18.36 -17.51
C SER A 103 1.42 17.12 -18.38
N ARG A 104 0.30 17.06 -19.12
CA ARG A 104 0.04 16.04 -20.16
C ARG A 104 -0.26 16.75 -21.46
N ASN A 105 0.41 16.37 -22.52
CA ASN A 105 0.25 16.99 -23.86
C ASN A 105 0.40 18.52 -23.84
N GLY A 106 1.30 19.05 -23.01
CA GLY A 106 1.56 20.50 -22.90
C GLY A 106 0.57 21.27 -22.02
N GLN A 107 -0.44 20.61 -21.44
CA GLN A 107 -1.40 21.23 -20.52
C GLN A 107 -1.16 20.77 -19.09
N VAL A 108 -1.22 21.69 -18.14
CA VAL A 108 -1.17 21.37 -16.72
C VAL A 108 -2.48 20.68 -16.31
N THR A 109 -2.37 19.45 -15.84
CA THR A 109 -3.51 18.63 -15.39
C THR A 109 -3.63 18.53 -13.88
N GLY A 110 -2.61 19.00 -13.15
CA GLY A 110 -2.59 18.95 -11.70
C GLY A 110 -1.22 19.32 -11.14
N TYR A 111 -1.03 19.08 -9.87
CA TYR A 111 0.23 19.37 -9.18
C TYR A 111 0.65 18.18 -8.33
N MET A 112 1.94 17.89 -8.31
CA MET A 112 2.56 16.90 -7.43
C MET A 112 3.39 17.61 -6.37
N SER A 113 3.32 17.15 -5.14
CA SER A 113 4.21 17.64 -4.08
C SER A 113 4.86 16.46 -3.36
N VAL A 114 6.18 16.47 -3.37
CA VAL A 114 7.03 15.52 -2.66
C VAL A 114 7.71 16.26 -1.52
N ARG A 115 7.60 15.71 -0.31
CA ARG A 115 8.04 16.39 0.92
C ARG A 115 8.97 15.49 1.70
N THR A 116 10.04 16.08 2.19
CA THR A 116 11.04 15.43 3.04
C THR A 116 11.16 16.17 4.37
N LYS A 117 11.72 15.54 5.38
CA LYS A 117 12.01 16.17 6.65
C LYS A 117 13.16 17.17 6.47
N PRO A 118 13.01 18.42 6.91
CA PRO A 118 14.09 19.41 6.89
C PRO A 118 15.01 19.25 8.10
N GLU A 119 16.20 19.86 8.00
CA GLU A 119 17.12 19.96 9.13
C GLU A 119 16.59 20.93 10.22
N ALA A 120 16.87 20.63 11.48
CA ALA A 120 16.38 21.44 12.59
C ALA A 120 16.86 22.91 12.54
N SER A 121 18.08 23.14 12.07
CA SER A 121 18.64 24.48 11.87
C SER A 121 17.87 25.29 10.84
N GLU A 122 17.40 24.66 9.76
CA GLU A 122 16.60 25.29 8.72
C GLU A 122 15.19 25.62 9.23
N VAL A 123 14.60 24.72 10.03
CA VAL A 123 13.31 24.94 10.67
C VAL A 123 13.36 26.17 11.56
N ALA A 124 14.35 26.29 12.44
CA ALA A 124 14.52 27.43 13.34
C ALA A 124 14.62 28.75 12.57
N ALA A 125 15.43 28.77 11.49
CA ALA A 125 15.59 29.94 10.64
C ALA A 125 14.29 30.32 9.90
N ALA A 126 13.57 29.31 9.40
CA ALA A 126 12.30 29.52 8.70
C ALA A 126 11.20 30.01 9.67
N GLU A 127 11.13 29.48 10.88
CA GLU A 127 10.13 29.87 11.86
C GLU A 127 10.26 31.34 12.29
N GLU A 128 11.49 31.80 12.57
CA GLU A 128 11.77 33.20 12.86
C GLU A 128 11.45 34.11 11.66
N LEU A 129 11.83 33.70 10.47
CA LEU A 129 11.55 34.44 9.23
C LEU A 129 10.04 34.54 8.97
N TYR A 130 9.29 33.44 9.11
CA TYR A 130 7.83 33.40 8.88
C TYR A 130 7.08 34.19 9.95
N LYS A 131 7.57 34.21 11.20
CA LYS A 131 7.06 35.09 12.25
C LYS A 131 7.18 36.57 11.86
N ARG A 132 8.33 36.99 11.30
CA ARG A 132 8.50 38.37 10.82
C ARG A 132 7.52 38.73 9.72
N PHE A 133 7.20 37.83 8.82
CA PHE A 133 6.16 38.07 7.79
C PHE A 133 4.78 38.24 8.43
N ARG A 134 4.37 37.37 9.35
CA ARG A 134 3.09 37.46 10.04
C ARG A 134 2.91 38.75 10.85
N GLU A 135 3.97 39.20 11.47
CA GLU A 135 3.97 40.43 12.28
C GLU A 135 4.15 41.72 11.45
N GLY A 136 4.18 41.61 10.12
CA GLY A 136 4.41 42.76 9.25
C GLY A 136 5.81 43.39 9.35
N ARG A 137 6.75 42.70 9.99
CA ARG A 137 8.15 43.12 10.19
C ARG A 137 9.10 42.70 9.06
N ALA A 138 8.58 42.08 8.00
CA ALA A 138 9.36 41.65 6.84
C ALA A 138 9.40 42.67 5.70
N LYS A 139 9.32 44.00 6.04
CA LYS A 139 9.42 45.06 5.04
C LYS A 139 10.73 44.94 4.26
N GLY A 140 10.66 45.01 2.93
CA GLY A 140 11.83 44.84 2.05
C GLY A 140 12.25 43.39 1.79
N LEU A 141 11.42 42.40 2.19
CA LEU A 141 11.58 40.98 1.84
C LEU A 141 10.36 40.49 1.04
N ALA A 142 10.59 39.57 0.10
CA ALA A 142 9.52 38.90 -0.65
C ALA A 142 9.91 37.46 -0.97
N PHE A 143 8.91 36.60 -1.11
CA PHE A 143 9.12 35.25 -1.66
C PHE A 143 9.24 35.32 -3.19
N ARG A 144 10.15 34.55 -3.74
CA ARG A 144 10.31 34.39 -5.18
C ARG A 144 10.80 32.96 -5.49
N LYS A 145 9.94 32.16 -6.11
CA LYS A 145 10.19 30.74 -6.43
C LYS A 145 10.66 29.91 -5.22
N GLY A 146 10.09 30.21 -4.05
CA GLY A 146 10.37 29.54 -2.78
C GLY A 146 11.54 30.10 -1.98
N ILE A 147 12.36 30.99 -2.53
CA ILE A 147 13.42 31.67 -1.78
C ILE A 147 12.95 33.07 -1.33
N VAL A 148 13.53 33.54 -0.23
CA VAL A 148 13.28 34.91 0.25
C VAL A 148 14.37 35.83 -0.27
N VAL A 149 13.98 36.91 -0.93
CA VAL A 149 14.83 37.90 -1.56
C VAL A 149 14.57 39.30 -0.99
N ARG A 150 15.58 40.16 -1.03
CA ARG A 150 15.44 41.55 -0.68
C ARG A 150 14.78 42.33 -1.81
N THR A 151 13.94 43.28 -1.45
CA THR A 151 13.24 44.19 -2.38
C THR A 151 13.52 45.67 -2.02
N GLY A 152 13.03 46.60 -2.84
CA GLY A 152 13.25 48.05 -2.62
C GLY A 152 14.70 48.46 -2.82
N LEU A 153 15.19 49.42 -2.05
CA LEU A 153 16.55 49.97 -2.16
C LEU A 153 17.67 48.93 -2.01
N MET A 154 17.42 47.84 -1.25
CA MET A 154 18.41 46.74 -1.07
C MET A 154 18.21 45.59 -2.07
N GLY A 155 17.27 45.70 -3.02
CA GLY A 155 16.97 44.69 -4.02
C GLY A 155 18.16 44.28 -4.88
N TRP A 156 19.12 45.19 -5.09
CA TRP A 156 20.33 44.91 -5.84
C TRP A 156 21.19 43.78 -5.22
N THR A 157 21.15 43.60 -3.90
CA THR A 157 21.88 42.52 -3.22
C THR A 157 21.34 41.13 -3.55
N SER A 158 20.05 41.04 -3.95
CA SER A 158 19.41 39.80 -4.41
C SER A 158 19.29 39.67 -5.93
N MET A 159 19.85 40.64 -6.68
CA MET A 159 19.78 40.67 -8.15
C MET A 159 20.34 39.38 -8.78
N PHE A 160 21.47 38.91 -8.30
CA PHE A 160 22.07 37.66 -8.79
C PHE A 160 21.29 36.40 -8.40
N GLN A 161 20.45 36.43 -7.37
CA GLN A 161 19.60 35.29 -7.00
C GLN A 161 18.43 35.14 -7.96
N VAL A 162 17.90 36.23 -8.51
CA VAL A 162 16.64 36.22 -9.32
C VAL A 162 16.90 36.40 -10.82
N MET A 163 18.08 36.89 -11.19
CA MET A 163 18.45 37.16 -12.59
C MET A 163 18.67 35.85 -13.36
N SER A 164 18.06 35.74 -14.53
CA SER A 164 18.31 34.60 -15.43
C SER A 164 19.76 34.55 -15.92
N MET A 165 20.23 33.36 -16.28
CA MET A 165 21.61 33.15 -16.75
C MET A 165 21.94 34.00 -17.95
N ARG A 166 20.99 34.19 -18.87
CA ARG A 166 21.18 35.07 -20.06
C ARG A 166 21.50 36.51 -19.65
N TRP A 167 20.74 37.06 -18.71
CA TRP A 167 20.98 38.42 -18.23
C TRP A 167 22.29 38.58 -17.46
N ARG A 168 22.70 37.53 -16.68
CA ARG A 168 24.03 37.55 -16.02
C ARG A 168 25.17 37.62 -17.04
N ILE A 169 25.09 36.85 -18.13
CA ILE A 169 26.08 36.84 -19.21
C ILE A 169 26.10 38.19 -19.88
N ARG A 170 24.96 38.77 -20.26
CA ARG A 170 24.86 40.08 -20.91
C ARG A 170 25.43 41.19 -20.04
N LEU A 171 25.10 41.19 -18.77
CA LEU A 171 25.62 42.19 -17.81
C LEU A 171 27.10 42.05 -17.62
N ALA A 172 27.64 40.83 -17.51
CA ALA A 172 29.07 40.59 -17.39
C ALA A 172 29.83 41.06 -18.65
N CYS A 173 29.34 40.75 -19.83
CA CYS A 173 29.94 41.23 -21.09
C CYS A 173 29.88 42.76 -21.22
N ALA A 174 28.75 43.39 -20.87
CA ALA A 174 28.60 44.83 -20.89
C ALA A 174 29.55 45.54 -19.89
N LEU A 175 29.66 44.97 -18.67
CA LEU A 175 30.56 45.49 -17.64
C LEU A 175 32.05 45.40 -18.10
N ALA A 176 32.45 44.24 -18.63
CA ALA A 176 33.80 44.05 -19.15
C ALA A 176 34.12 45.04 -20.29
N ALA A 177 33.16 45.24 -21.22
CA ALA A 177 33.32 46.24 -22.29
C ALA A 177 33.44 47.68 -21.73
N SER A 178 32.61 48.03 -20.73
CA SER A 178 32.64 49.34 -20.10
C SER A 178 33.98 49.61 -19.36
N ILE A 179 34.50 48.60 -18.66
CA ILE A 179 35.78 48.67 -17.98
C ILE A 179 36.92 48.84 -19.01
N ALA A 180 36.91 48.09 -20.12
CA ALA A 180 37.92 48.17 -21.17
C ALA A 180 37.90 49.54 -21.82
N MET A 181 36.72 50.09 -22.10
CA MET A 181 36.57 51.45 -22.63
C MET A 181 37.05 52.50 -21.66
N GLY A 182 36.71 52.42 -20.37
CA GLY A 182 37.16 53.32 -19.32
C GLY A 182 38.68 53.28 -19.16
N ALA A 183 39.32 52.13 -19.21
CA ALA A 183 40.76 51.95 -19.17
C ALA A 183 41.44 52.56 -20.39
N ALA A 184 40.94 52.40 -21.61
CA ALA A 184 41.46 53.00 -22.82
C ALA A 184 41.40 54.55 -22.77
N ALA A 185 40.27 55.10 -22.32
CA ALA A 185 40.10 56.52 -22.14
C ALA A 185 41.07 57.07 -21.06
N ALA A 186 41.24 56.38 -19.93
CA ALA A 186 42.19 56.76 -18.87
C ALA A 186 43.62 56.64 -19.30
N ALA A 187 43.97 55.78 -20.24
CA ALA A 187 45.28 55.67 -20.86
C ALA A 187 45.55 56.74 -21.91
N GLY A 188 44.66 57.73 -22.10
CA GLY A 188 44.85 58.86 -23.02
C GLY A 188 44.48 58.54 -24.48
N VAL A 189 43.85 57.40 -24.76
CA VAL A 189 43.33 57.10 -26.11
C VAL A 189 42.15 58.02 -26.39
N GLY A 190 42.26 58.90 -27.37
CA GLY A 190 41.25 59.90 -27.72
C GLY A 190 40.86 59.90 -29.21
N GLY A 191 39.88 60.73 -29.58
CA GLY A 191 39.47 60.92 -30.95
C GLY A 191 39.07 59.65 -31.70
N MET A 192 39.49 59.53 -32.96
CA MET A 192 39.17 58.39 -33.84
C MET A 192 39.71 57.05 -33.29
N ALA A 193 40.85 57.07 -32.61
CA ALA A 193 41.43 55.88 -32.03
C ALA A 193 40.55 55.29 -30.94
N LEU A 194 39.95 56.12 -30.07
CA LEU A 194 38.97 55.66 -29.04
C LEU A 194 37.72 55.07 -29.70
N GLY A 195 37.29 55.67 -30.83
CA GLY A 195 36.16 55.12 -31.60
C GLY A 195 36.45 53.73 -32.18
N MET A 196 37.61 53.50 -32.74
CA MET A 196 38.08 52.21 -33.27
C MET A 196 38.21 51.15 -32.18
N VAL A 197 38.86 51.51 -31.06
CA VAL A 197 38.95 50.62 -29.86
C VAL A 197 37.56 50.29 -29.35
N GLY A 198 36.66 51.28 -29.27
CA GLY A 198 35.29 51.10 -28.83
C GLY A 198 34.52 50.15 -29.72
N ALA A 199 34.62 50.33 -31.04
CA ALA A 199 33.97 49.39 -31.97
C ALA A 199 34.49 47.95 -31.80
N GLY A 200 35.83 47.80 -31.63
CA GLY A 200 36.43 46.47 -31.38
C GLY A 200 35.97 45.83 -30.06
N VAL A 201 35.95 46.61 -28.98
CA VAL A 201 35.49 46.14 -27.65
C VAL A 201 34.00 45.75 -27.68
N VAL A 202 33.16 46.58 -28.30
CA VAL A 202 31.73 46.26 -28.43
C VAL A 202 31.50 45.03 -29.31
N ALA A 203 32.19 44.92 -30.45
CA ALA A 203 32.09 43.73 -31.29
C ALA A 203 32.57 42.47 -30.55
N GLY A 204 33.71 42.53 -29.84
CA GLY A 204 34.20 41.43 -29.03
C GLY A 204 33.24 41.02 -27.90
N ALA A 205 32.64 42.01 -27.20
CA ALA A 205 31.64 41.75 -26.17
C ALA A 205 30.36 41.10 -26.72
N LEU A 206 29.88 41.54 -27.90
CA LEU A 206 28.72 40.94 -28.57
C LEU A 206 29.01 39.50 -29.01
N ILE A 207 30.15 39.24 -29.63
CA ILE A 207 30.54 37.87 -30.05
C ILE A 207 30.66 36.97 -28.83
N SER A 208 31.33 37.40 -27.74
CA SER A 208 31.45 36.65 -26.50
C SER A 208 30.08 36.38 -25.87
N CYS A 209 29.20 37.38 -25.84
CA CYS A 209 27.84 37.22 -25.32
C CYS A 209 27.04 36.17 -26.10
N LEU A 210 27.04 36.27 -27.44
CA LEU A 210 26.36 35.30 -28.32
C LEU A 210 26.93 33.89 -28.16
N MET A 211 28.25 33.77 -28.08
CA MET A 211 28.95 32.52 -27.89
C MET A 211 28.58 31.86 -26.55
N LEU A 212 28.57 32.60 -25.46
CA LEU A 212 28.20 32.11 -24.13
C LEU A 212 26.70 31.78 -24.04
N GLU A 213 25.84 32.58 -24.66
CA GLU A 213 24.41 32.26 -24.75
C GLU A 213 24.16 30.93 -25.48
N TYR A 214 24.85 30.73 -26.62
CA TYR A 214 24.66 29.51 -27.43
C TYR A 214 25.33 28.30 -26.78
N GLN A 215 26.51 28.42 -26.20
CA GLN A 215 27.24 27.28 -25.65
C GLN A 215 26.83 26.92 -24.24
N ILE A 216 26.28 27.84 -23.43
CA ILE A 216 25.97 27.60 -22.03
C ILE A 216 24.49 27.85 -21.72
N ALA A 217 23.97 29.06 -21.96
CA ALA A 217 22.64 29.42 -21.48
C ALA A 217 21.52 28.62 -22.16
N ALA A 218 21.58 28.43 -23.46
CA ALA A 218 20.55 27.68 -24.20
C ALA A 218 20.56 26.19 -23.88
N PRO A 219 21.70 25.48 -23.88
CA PRO A 219 21.75 24.07 -23.46
C PRO A 219 21.31 23.85 -22.02
N VAL A 220 21.71 24.72 -21.08
CA VAL A 220 21.27 24.60 -19.66
C VAL A 220 19.75 24.77 -19.53
N GLN A 221 19.12 25.66 -20.31
CA GLN A 221 17.65 25.77 -20.35
C GLN A 221 17.00 24.51 -20.90
N THR A 222 17.59 23.88 -21.93
CA THR A 222 17.10 22.60 -22.46
C THR A 222 17.17 21.49 -21.41
N ILE A 223 18.29 21.40 -20.68
CA ILE A 223 18.47 20.44 -19.59
C ILE A 223 17.45 20.70 -18.47
N LEU A 224 17.25 21.98 -18.12
CA LEU A 224 16.26 22.34 -17.09
C LEU A 224 14.86 21.90 -17.49
N ALA A 225 14.42 22.16 -18.72
CA ALA A 225 13.11 21.74 -19.23
C ALA A 225 12.96 20.20 -19.20
N GLN A 226 14.01 19.48 -19.62
CA GLN A 226 14.04 18.02 -19.57
C GLN A 226 13.96 17.49 -18.13
N ALA A 227 14.74 18.08 -17.21
CA ALA A 227 14.73 17.72 -15.80
C ALA A 227 13.36 17.96 -15.16
N GLN A 228 12.68 19.05 -15.50
CA GLN A 228 11.31 19.34 -15.05
C GLN A 228 10.30 18.31 -15.58
N THR A 229 10.46 17.88 -16.84
CA THR A 229 9.63 16.82 -17.42
C THR A 229 9.81 15.49 -16.68
N VAL A 230 11.05 15.10 -16.41
CA VAL A 230 11.38 13.90 -15.64
C VAL A 230 10.84 14.01 -14.19
N ALA A 231 11.00 15.17 -13.55
CA ALA A 231 10.52 15.43 -12.20
C ALA A 231 8.98 15.39 -12.10
N SER A 232 8.25 15.66 -13.20
CA SER A 232 6.79 15.52 -13.25
C SER A 232 6.31 14.07 -13.43
N GLY A 233 7.21 13.09 -13.40
CA GLY A 233 6.91 11.68 -13.60
C GLY A 233 6.78 11.25 -15.06
N GLN A 234 7.15 12.11 -16.01
CA GLN A 234 7.17 11.77 -17.43
C GLN A 234 8.57 11.32 -17.85
N ALA A 235 8.65 10.35 -18.73
CA ALA A 235 9.95 9.83 -19.22
C ALA A 235 10.77 10.82 -20.05
N GLY A 236 10.24 12.00 -20.35
CA GLY A 236 10.90 12.97 -21.20
C GLY A 236 11.21 12.44 -22.62
N LYS A 237 11.74 13.31 -23.47
CA LYS A 237 12.30 12.92 -24.76
C LYS A 237 13.79 12.58 -24.58
N ASN A 238 14.28 11.59 -25.30
CA ASN A 238 15.72 11.30 -25.29
C ASN A 238 16.44 12.37 -26.14
N LEU A 239 16.79 13.48 -25.48
CA LEU A 239 17.48 14.60 -26.12
C LEU A 239 18.98 14.33 -26.20
N ASN A 240 19.63 14.78 -27.27
CA ASN A 240 21.08 14.70 -27.43
C ASN A 240 21.62 16.07 -27.86
N LEU A 241 22.60 16.58 -27.12
CA LEU A 241 23.28 17.85 -27.45
C LEU A 241 24.56 17.66 -28.26
N ASN A 242 24.91 16.44 -28.65
CA ASN A 242 26.12 16.10 -29.42
C ASN A 242 27.40 16.76 -28.87
N ARG A 243 27.56 16.76 -27.54
CA ARG A 243 28.73 17.32 -26.83
C ARG A 243 29.11 16.42 -25.64
N VAL A 244 30.40 16.39 -25.30
CA VAL A 244 30.96 15.47 -24.29
C VAL A 244 31.42 16.18 -23.00
N ASP A 245 31.30 17.49 -22.93
CA ASP A 245 31.60 18.27 -21.74
C ASP A 245 30.55 18.10 -20.64
N GLU A 246 30.69 18.81 -19.52
CA GLU A 246 29.84 18.73 -18.33
C GLU A 246 28.38 18.99 -18.65
N VAL A 247 28.08 19.91 -19.57
CA VAL A 247 26.72 20.23 -20.00
C VAL A 247 26.09 19.03 -20.76
N GLY A 248 26.88 18.41 -21.66
CA GLY A 248 26.44 17.19 -22.35
C GLY A 248 26.28 15.99 -21.41
N MET A 249 27.17 15.88 -20.39
CA MET A 249 27.08 14.83 -19.37
C MET A 249 25.86 15.03 -18.47
N LEU A 250 25.52 16.26 -18.07
CA LEU A 250 24.31 16.57 -17.32
C LEU A 250 23.04 16.14 -18.07
N LEU A 251 22.93 16.43 -19.37
CA LEU A 251 21.78 16.00 -20.15
C LEU A 251 21.66 14.48 -20.19
N ARG A 252 22.78 13.76 -20.40
CA ARG A 252 22.80 12.31 -20.38
C ARG A 252 22.37 11.73 -19.02
N ALA A 253 22.84 12.35 -17.91
CA ALA A 253 22.43 11.94 -16.56
C ALA A 253 20.93 12.15 -16.33
N VAL A 254 20.36 13.29 -16.76
CA VAL A 254 18.92 13.56 -16.68
C VAL A 254 18.12 12.58 -17.53
N ASN A 255 18.54 12.31 -18.77
CA ASN A 255 17.91 11.32 -19.63
C ASN A 255 17.94 9.92 -18.99
N GLN A 256 19.11 9.51 -18.47
CA GLN A 256 19.25 8.21 -17.79
C GLN A 256 18.34 8.11 -16.57
N SER A 257 18.21 9.18 -15.78
CA SER A 257 17.30 9.21 -14.64
C SER A 257 15.85 9.03 -15.07
N GLY A 258 15.44 9.67 -16.18
CA GLY A 258 14.11 9.49 -16.76
C GLY A 258 13.85 8.06 -17.25
N LEU A 259 14.84 7.44 -17.90
CA LEU A 259 14.74 6.05 -18.34
C LEU A 259 14.67 5.07 -17.17
N ASN A 260 15.48 5.29 -16.13
CA ASN A 260 15.45 4.48 -14.92
C ASN A 260 14.09 4.57 -14.20
N LEU A 261 13.54 5.78 -14.04
CA LEU A 261 12.20 5.98 -13.47
C LEU A 261 11.13 5.25 -14.28
N ARG A 262 11.19 5.34 -15.61
CA ARG A 262 10.25 4.62 -16.48
C ARG A 262 10.36 3.12 -16.29
N ALA A 263 11.56 2.56 -16.30
CA ALA A 263 11.79 1.13 -16.10
C ALA A 263 11.25 0.66 -14.73
N LEU A 264 11.45 1.45 -13.67
CA LEU A 264 10.90 1.15 -12.34
C LEU A 264 9.38 1.19 -12.32
N VAL A 265 8.75 2.19 -12.97
CA VAL A 265 7.28 2.30 -13.05
C VAL A 265 6.71 1.13 -13.85
N ASP A 266 7.32 0.77 -14.98
CA ASP A 266 6.90 -0.35 -15.82
C ASP A 266 7.03 -1.69 -15.07
N ASP A 267 8.12 -1.90 -14.31
CA ASP A 267 8.31 -3.10 -13.47
C ASP A 267 7.27 -3.17 -12.34
N VAL A 268 7.02 -2.07 -11.64
CA VAL A 268 6.00 -2.00 -10.57
C VAL A 268 4.60 -2.26 -11.13
N ASN A 269 4.26 -1.69 -12.30
CA ASN A 269 2.98 -1.95 -12.96
C ASN A 269 2.84 -3.41 -13.36
N GLY A 270 3.89 -4.01 -13.94
CA GLY A 270 3.91 -5.43 -14.29
C GLY A 270 3.70 -6.32 -13.06
N ARG A 271 4.43 -6.07 -11.96
CA ARG A 271 4.28 -6.82 -10.70
C ARG A 271 2.90 -6.63 -10.08
N SER A 272 2.34 -5.42 -10.12
CA SER A 272 0.99 -5.15 -9.61
C SER A 272 -0.08 -5.93 -10.38
N GLN A 273 0.11 -6.11 -11.69
CA GLN A 273 -0.80 -6.89 -12.53
C GLN A 273 -0.72 -8.40 -12.21
N VAL A 274 0.49 -8.91 -11.93
CA VAL A 274 0.69 -10.29 -11.47
C VAL A 274 0.01 -10.51 -10.11
N VAL A 275 0.19 -9.58 -9.16
CA VAL A 275 -0.47 -9.65 -7.84
C VAL A 275 -2.00 -9.61 -7.97
N ALA A 276 -2.53 -8.73 -8.81
CA ALA A 276 -3.97 -8.67 -9.09
C ALA A 276 -4.50 -10.00 -9.65
N SER A 277 -3.80 -10.59 -10.63
CA SER A 277 -4.15 -11.90 -11.19
C SER A 277 -4.09 -13.02 -10.15
N ALA A 278 -3.03 -13.07 -9.34
CA ALA A 278 -2.91 -14.04 -8.25
C ALA A 278 -4.04 -13.88 -7.22
N SER A 279 -4.44 -12.65 -6.90
CA SER A 279 -5.55 -12.38 -5.98
C SER A 279 -6.89 -12.91 -6.51
N VAL A 280 -7.15 -12.78 -7.81
CA VAL A 280 -8.34 -13.35 -8.46
C VAL A 280 -8.31 -14.88 -8.40
N GLN A 281 -7.14 -15.50 -8.63
CA GLN A 281 -6.98 -16.96 -8.52
C GLN A 281 -7.21 -17.45 -7.08
N ILE A 282 -6.69 -16.73 -6.09
CA ILE A 282 -6.92 -17.04 -4.66
C ILE A 282 -8.42 -16.93 -4.32
N ALA A 283 -9.10 -15.89 -4.79
CA ALA A 283 -10.54 -15.73 -4.57
C ALA A 283 -11.33 -16.90 -5.19
N SER A 284 -11.00 -17.31 -6.41
CA SER A 284 -11.62 -18.47 -7.05
C SER A 284 -11.34 -19.78 -6.31
N GLY A 285 -10.09 -20.00 -5.87
CA GLY A 285 -9.69 -21.14 -5.06
C GLY A 285 -10.41 -21.20 -3.70
N ASN A 286 -10.64 -20.05 -3.07
CA ASN A 286 -11.40 -19.96 -1.82
C ASN A 286 -12.89 -20.32 -2.01
N LEU A 287 -13.50 -19.95 -3.14
CA LEU A 287 -14.88 -20.35 -3.46
C LEU A 287 -14.98 -21.87 -3.67
N ASP A 288 -14.02 -22.47 -4.39
CA ASP A 288 -13.95 -23.93 -4.54
C ASP A 288 -13.76 -24.63 -3.19
N LEU A 289 -12.83 -24.13 -2.37
CA LEU A 289 -12.59 -24.65 -1.02
C LEU A 289 -13.84 -24.56 -0.13
N SER A 290 -14.59 -23.46 -0.22
CA SER A 290 -15.86 -23.30 0.51
C SER A 290 -16.87 -24.36 0.10
N GLY A 291 -17.08 -24.56 -1.22
CA GLY A 291 -17.98 -25.58 -1.73
C GLY A 291 -17.57 -27.01 -1.33
N ARG A 292 -16.28 -27.30 -1.33
CA ARG A 292 -15.76 -28.59 -0.84
C ARG A 292 -15.98 -28.77 0.66
N THR A 293 -15.79 -27.71 1.44
CA THR A 293 -16.01 -27.74 2.89
C THR A 293 -17.49 -27.99 3.23
N GLU A 294 -18.42 -27.35 2.52
CA GLU A 294 -19.86 -27.61 2.67
C GLU A 294 -20.24 -29.06 2.29
N SER A 295 -19.66 -29.54 1.18
CA SER A 295 -19.87 -30.95 0.77
C SER A 295 -19.34 -31.94 1.80
N GLN A 296 -18.16 -31.65 2.37
CA GLN A 296 -17.55 -32.48 3.42
C GLN A 296 -18.35 -32.42 4.73
N ALA A 297 -18.88 -31.26 5.10
CA ALA A 297 -19.77 -31.13 6.26
C ALA A 297 -21.06 -31.98 6.10
N SER A 298 -21.66 -31.94 4.92
CA SER A 298 -22.82 -32.78 4.59
C SER A 298 -22.52 -34.29 4.68
N ALA A 299 -21.37 -34.71 4.11
CA ALA A 299 -20.91 -36.10 4.19
C ALA A 299 -20.64 -36.55 5.65
N LEU A 300 -20.06 -35.68 6.48
CA LEU A 300 -19.87 -35.93 7.91
C LEU A 300 -21.18 -36.07 8.66
N GLN A 301 -22.19 -35.24 8.37
CA GLN A 301 -23.52 -35.36 8.95
C GLN A 301 -24.19 -36.70 8.58
N GLN A 302 -24.11 -37.11 7.33
CA GLN A 302 -24.59 -38.39 6.86
C GLN A 302 -23.86 -39.58 7.55
N THR A 303 -22.54 -39.47 7.70
CA THR A 303 -21.75 -40.45 8.43
C THR A 303 -22.15 -40.55 9.90
N ALA A 304 -22.38 -39.42 10.56
CA ALA A 304 -22.83 -39.38 11.96
C ALA A 304 -24.21 -40.04 12.12
N ALA A 305 -25.16 -39.72 11.23
CA ALA A 305 -26.48 -40.37 11.23
C ALA A 305 -26.39 -41.91 11.01
N SER A 306 -25.52 -42.35 10.08
CA SER A 306 -25.25 -43.75 9.83
C SER A 306 -24.64 -44.45 11.06
N MET A 307 -23.73 -43.79 11.78
CA MET A 307 -23.13 -44.31 13.01
C MET A 307 -24.13 -44.42 14.15
N GLU A 308 -25.07 -43.48 14.28
CA GLU A 308 -26.17 -43.57 15.24
C GLU A 308 -27.06 -44.76 14.93
N GLN A 309 -27.47 -44.96 13.65
CA GLN A 309 -28.25 -46.12 13.22
C GLN A 309 -27.49 -47.44 13.45
N PHE A 310 -26.18 -47.44 13.14
CA PHE A 310 -25.34 -48.61 13.40
C PHE A 310 -25.29 -48.97 14.90
N SER A 311 -25.09 -47.95 15.76
CA SER A 311 -25.12 -48.13 17.22
C SER A 311 -26.44 -48.70 17.73
N SER A 312 -27.57 -48.21 17.21
CA SER A 312 -28.90 -48.72 17.51
C SER A 312 -29.05 -50.17 17.08
N THR A 313 -28.59 -50.53 15.87
CA THR A 313 -28.63 -51.89 15.35
C THR A 313 -27.80 -52.85 16.19
N VAL A 314 -26.57 -52.43 16.58
CA VAL A 314 -25.70 -53.21 17.46
C VAL A 314 -26.37 -53.48 18.81
N LYS A 315 -27.01 -52.46 19.41
CA LYS A 315 -27.74 -52.62 20.66
C LYS A 315 -28.91 -53.60 20.51
N GLN A 316 -29.70 -53.46 19.43
CA GLN A 316 -30.81 -54.40 19.15
C GLN A 316 -30.29 -55.82 18.93
N ASN A 317 -29.17 -56.02 18.26
CA ASN A 317 -28.55 -57.34 18.09
C ASN A 317 -28.11 -57.95 19.42
N ALA A 318 -27.53 -57.10 20.32
CA ALA A 318 -27.16 -57.56 21.65
C ALA A 318 -28.39 -58.00 22.46
N ASP A 319 -29.50 -57.26 22.40
CA ASP A 319 -30.79 -57.59 23.04
C ASP A 319 -31.37 -58.90 22.46
N ASN A 320 -31.37 -59.07 21.12
CA ASN A 320 -31.78 -60.27 20.44
C ASN A 320 -30.96 -61.51 20.84
N ALA A 321 -29.62 -61.34 20.95
CA ALA A 321 -28.72 -62.40 21.39
C ALA A 321 -29.03 -62.82 22.86
N HIS A 322 -29.33 -61.83 23.74
CA HIS A 322 -29.69 -62.09 25.09
C HIS A 322 -31.06 -62.89 25.17
N GLN A 323 -32.06 -62.47 24.38
CA GLN A 323 -33.31 -63.20 24.26
C GLN A 323 -33.13 -64.64 23.71
N GLY A 324 -32.29 -64.82 22.69
CA GLY A 324 -31.92 -66.08 22.14
C GLY A 324 -31.27 -67.00 23.18
N ASN A 325 -30.41 -66.48 24.03
CA ASN A 325 -29.79 -67.24 25.13
C ASN A 325 -30.81 -67.65 26.18
N GLU A 326 -31.73 -66.77 26.57
CA GLU A 326 -32.83 -67.12 27.50
C GLU A 326 -33.79 -68.17 26.90
N LEU A 327 -34.10 -68.07 25.62
CA LEU A 327 -34.94 -69.09 24.92
C LEU A 327 -34.21 -70.46 24.87
N ALA A 328 -32.89 -70.47 24.59
CA ALA A 328 -32.12 -71.67 24.62
C ALA A 328 -32.06 -72.34 26.02
N LYS A 329 -31.92 -71.55 27.10
CA LYS A 329 -31.97 -72.06 28.46
C LYS A 329 -33.36 -72.66 28.81
N ASN A 330 -34.40 -71.97 28.41
CA ASN A 330 -35.82 -72.47 28.63
C ASN A 330 -36.05 -73.77 27.85
N ALA A 331 -35.58 -73.84 26.58
CA ALA A 331 -35.72 -75.06 25.79
C ALA A 331 -34.93 -76.20 26.41
N SER A 332 -33.70 -75.94 26.93
CA SER A 332 -32.90 -76.94 27.64
C SER A 332 -33.65 -77.45 28.92
N ALA A 333 -34.21 -76.57 29.70
CA ALA A 333 -35.00 -76.95 30.91
C ALA A 333 -36.21 -77.77 30.58
N VAL A 334 -36.98 -77.45 29.50
CA VAL A 334 -38.11 -78.22 29.02
C VAL A 334 -37.63 -79.61 28.53
N ALA A 335 -36.53 -79.69 27.85
CA ALA A 335 -35.98 -80.98 27.39
C ALA A 335 -35.53 -81.89 28.55
N VAL A 336 -34.90 -81.34 29.60
CA VAL A 336 -34.52 -82.05 30.81
C VAL A 336 -35.85 -82.60 31.52
N LYS A 337 -36.81 -81.72 31.69
CA LYS A 337 -38.13 -82.12 32.31
C LYS A 337 -38.84 -83.14 31.47
N GLY A 338 -38.81 -83.08 30.16
CA GLY A 338 -39.31 -84.08 29.24
C GLY A 338 -38.62 -85.42 29.43
N GLY A 339 -37.30 -85.42 29.58
CA GLY A 339 -36.53 -86.62 29.88
C GLY A 339 -36.89 -87.28 31.20
N GLU A 340 -37.10 -86.46 32.25
CA GLU A 340 -37.59 -86.98 33.56
C GLU A 340 -38.96 -87.63 33.47
N VAL A 341 -39.93 -87.02 32.74
CA VAL A 341 -41.25 -87.59 32.50
C VAL A 341 -41.15 -88.90 31.74
N VAL A 342 -40.32 -88.96 30.67
CA VAL A 342 -40.10 -90.20 29.92
C VAL A 342 -39.52 -91.29 30.80
N ALA A 343 -38.51 -90.97 31.66
CA ALA A 343 -38.01 -91.93 32.61
C ALA A 343 -39.06 -92.46 33.57
N GLN A 344 -39.94 -91.57 34.05
CA GLN A 344 -41.05 -91.95 34.94
C GLN A 344 -42.12 -92.87 34.22
N VAL A 345 -42.33 -92.61 32.93
CA VAL A 345 -43.20 -93.52 32.11
C VAL A 345 -42.51 -94.87 31.94
N VAL A 346 -41.18 -94.89 31.69
CA VAL A 346 -40.45 -96.18 31.55
C VAL A 346 -40.53 -97.00 32.86
N ASP A 347 -40.36 -96.34 34.02
CA ASP A 347 -40.47 -97.02 35.32
C ASP A 347 -41.89 -97.50 35.58
N THR A 348 -42.91 -96.73 35.23
CA THR A 348 -44.33 -97.15 35.30
C THR A 348 -44.58 -98.38 34.39
N MET A 349 -44.06 -98.39 33.17
CA MET A 349 -44.15 -99.50 32.26
C MET A 349 -43.44 -100.75 32.80
N LYS A 350 -42.28 -100.60 33.44
CA LYS A 350 -41.63 -101.72 34.16
C LYS A 350 -42.55 -102.26 35.24
N GLY A 351 -43.12 -101.38 36.06
CA GLY A 351 -44.08 -101.76 37.13
C GLY A 351 -45.27 -102.50 36.56
N ILE A 352 -45.87 -102.09 35.43
CA ILE A 352 -46.98 -102.76 34.72
C ILE A 352 -46.52 -104.13 34.22
N ASN A 353 -45.31 -104.21 33.65
CA ASN A 353 -44.76 -105.49 33.16
C ASN A 353 -44.57 -106.50 34.33
N ASP A 354 -44.01 -106.03 35.46
CA ASP A 354 -43.85 -106.89 36.65
C ASP A 354 -45.19 -107.25 37.24
N SER A 355 -46.20 -106.38 37.23
CA SER A 355 -47.54 -106.70 37.63
C SER A 355 -48.20 -107.73 36.66
N SER A 356 -48.02 -107.55 35.36
CA SER A 356 -48.47 -108.45 34.33
C SER A 356 -47.88 -109.89 34.49
N ARG A 357 -46.54 -109.93 34.84
CA ARG A 357 -45.92 -111.24 35.16
C ARG A 357 -46.53 -111.85 36.35
N LYS A 358 -46.75 -111.09 37.47
CA LYS A 358 -47.47 -111.66 38.65
C LYS A 358 -48.87 -112.14 38.33
N ILE A 359 -49.59 -111.38 37.48
CA ILE A 359 -50.95 -111.87 37.00
C ILE A 359 -50.78 -113.17 36.21
N ASN A 360 -49.77 -113.29 35.34
CA ASN A 360 -49.55 -114.55 34.60
C ASN A 360 -49.17 -115.67 35.51
N ASP A 361 -48.36 -115.44 36.58
CA ASP A 361 -48.04 -116.45 37.60
C ASP A 361 -49.31 -116.86 38.35
N ILE A 362 -50.15 -115.86 38.70
CA ILE A 362 -51.45 -116.19 39.34
C ILE A 362 -52.40 -117.03 38.41
N ILE A 363 -52.46 -116.63 37.12
CA ILE A 363 -53.24 -117.41 36.12
C ILE A 363 -52.67 -118.79 36.03
N SER A 364 -51.33 -118.96 36.01
CA SER A 364 -50.68 -120.31 35.99
C SER A 364 -51.10 -121.15 37.24
N VAL A 365 -51.17 -120.46 38.43
CA VAL A 365 -51.63 -121.13 39.64
C VAL A 365 -53.17 -121.47 39.57
N ILE A 366 -53.96 -120.54 39.00
CA ILE A 366 -55.40 -120.81 38.77
C ILE A 366 -55.64 -121.97 37.81
N ASP A 367 -54.86 -121.99 36.69
CA ASP A 367 -54.89 -123.09 35.73
C ASP A 367 -54.48 -124.43 36.39
N GLY A 368 -53.42 -124.38 37.26
CA GLY A 368 -52.99 -125.51 38.04
C GLY A 368 -54.13 -126.02 39.00
N ILE A 369 -54.84 -125.10 39.65
CA ILE A 369 -55.98 -125.43 40.55
C ILE A 369 -57.13 -125.98 39.71
N ALA A 370 -57.45 -125.33 38.56
CA ALA A 370 -58.56 -125.83 37.70
C ALA A 370 -58.24 -127.25 37.15
N PHE A 371 -56.95 -127.47 36.81
CA PHE A 371 -56.55 -128.83 36.43
C PHE A 371 -56.75 -129.86 37.60
N GLN A 372 -56.29 -129.44 38.79
CA GLN A 372 -56.59 -130.32 40.01
C GLN A 372 -57.96 -130.53 40.33
N THR A 373 -58.83 -129.49 40.08
CA THR A 373 -60.35 -129.70 40.40
C THR A 373 -61.07 -130.41 39.28
N ASN A 374 -60.58 -130.59 38.09
CA ASN A 374 -61.16 -131.24 36.96
C ASN A 374 -60.79 -132.77 36.88
N ILE A 375 -60.03 -133.24 37.84
CA ILE A 375 -59.57 -134.62 37.97
C ILE A 375 -60.33 -135.35 39.12
N LEU A 376 -61.31 -134.72 39.72
CA LEU A 376 -62.28 -135.46 40.63
C LEU A 376 -63.60 -135.62 39.98
#